data_947b85e4296d5e2652b22a16966d6f77
#
_entry.id   947b85e4296d5e2652b22a16966d6f77
#
_cell.length_a   1.000
_cell.length_b   1.000
_cell.length_c   1.000
_cell.angle_alpha   90.00
_cell.angle_beta   90.00
_cell.angle_gamma   90.00
#
_symmetry.space_group_name_H-M   'P 1'
#
loop_
_entity.id
_entity.type
_entity.pdbx_description
1 polymer ?
#
loop_
_entity_poly.entity_id
_entity_poly.type
_entity_poly.pdbx_seq_one_letter_code
_entity_poly.pdbx_strand_id
1 'polypeptide(L)'
;MKKRMLVCLLMMLLAVFSVAAAEETRIPVAENDRLALSLSVDLCGFEVLDKQTGVTWSSSMNDPTFTGKLAGLNQKKANSLLTVNVTNLVKGAGSITNAVLLNESQLGASYDLVENGVILHYDLATTGVALDVEVLLEDESVLVRVPYERINCYADFSIVSIDMMPYLCAGSDNADGFLFY
;
A
#
# COMPACT_ATOMS: atom_id res chain seq x y z
N MET A 1 -51.30 -23.06 7.32
CA MET A 1 -50.74 -21.73 7.56
C MET A 1 -49.44 -21.77 8.37
N LYS A 2 -49.33 -22.50 9.49
CA LYS A 2 -48.11 -22.53 10.36
C LYS A 2 -46.81 -23.01 9.65
N LYS A 3 -46.89 -24.02 8.75
CA LYS A 3 -45.70 -24.55 8.02
C LYS A 3 -45.14 -23.55 7.02
N ARG A 4 -45.96 -22.75 6.32
CA ARG A 4 -45.52 -21.75 5.37
C ARG A 4 -44.84 -20.53 6.06
N MET A 5 -45.35 -20.16 7.25
CA MET A 5 -44.77 -19.09 8.06
C MET A 5 -43.40 -19.48 8.63
N LEU A 6 -43.21 -20.76 9.00
CA LEU A 6 -41.93 -21.26 9.49
C LEU A 6 -40.85 -21.28 8.38
N VAL A 7 -41.22 -21.63 7.14
CA VAL A 7 -40.29 -21.61 5.99
C VAL A 7 -39.87 -20.19 5.63
N CYS A 8 -40.77 -19.21 5.66
CA CYS A 8 -40.46 -17.81 5.44
C CYS A 8 -39.55 -17.25 6.54
N LEU A 9 -39.76 -17.62 7.80
CA LEU A 9 -38.93 -17.22 8.92
C LEU A 9 -37.52 -17.83 8.82
N LEU A 10 -37.39 -19.09 8.37
CA LEU A 10 -36.12 -19.77 8.16
C LEU A 10 -35.35 -19.17 6.96
N MET A 11 -36.06 -18.79 5.89
CA MET A 11 -35.41 -18.07 4.76
C MET A 11 -34.98 -16.67 5.13
N MET A 12 -35.73 -15.94 5.96
CA MET A 12 -35.27 -14.64 6.48
C MET A 12 -34.04 -14.80 7.40
N LEU A 13 -34.00 -15.85 8.22
CA LEU A 13 -32.85 -16.11 9.09
C LEU A 13 -31.59 -16.48 8.27
N LEU A 14 -31.75 -17.23 7.17
CA LEU A 14 -30.64 -17.55 6.25
C LEU A 14 -30.15 -16.33 5.45
N ALA A 15 -31.04 -15.38 5.12
CA ALA A 15 -30.67 -14.15 4.44
C ALA A 15 -29.87 -13.18 5.34
N VAL A 16 -30.03 -13.26 6.65
CA VAL A 16 -29.25 -12.42 7.59
C VAL A 16 -27.84 -12.96 7.84
N PHE A 17 -27.59 -14.26 7.58
CA PHE A 17 -26.26 -14.85 7.72
C PHE A 17 -25.39 -14.77 6.46
N SER A 18 -25.90 -14.23 5.35
CA SER A 18 -25.12 -13.98 4.13
C SER A 18 -24.59 -12.54 4.01
N VAL A 19 -24.46 -11.81 5.12
CA VAL A 19 -23.42 -10.79 5.21
C VAL A 19 -22.12 -11.60 5.34
N ALA A 20 -21.59 -12.02 4.20
CA ALA A 20 -20.20 -12.42 4.13
C ALA A 20 -19.42 -11.30 4.82
N ALA A 21 -18.79 -11.62 5.93
CA ALA A 21 -17.74 -10.78 6.44
C ALA A 21 -16.82 -10.58 5.23
N ALA A 22 -16.78 -9.37 4.70
CA ALA A 22 -15.72 -9.00 3.78
C ALA A 22 -14.47 -9.33 4.58
N GLU A 23 -13.70 -10.29 4.09
CA GLU A 23 -12.42 -10.65 4.67
C GLU A 23 -11.70 -9.33 4.86
N GLU A 24 -11.34 -9.02 6.09
CA GLU A 24 -10.68 -7.75 6.42
C GLU A 24 -9.34 -7.76 5.72
N THR A 25 -9.32 -7.28 4.50
CA THR A 25 -8.14 -7.32 3.61
C THR A 25 -7.13 -6.24 3.98
N ARG A 26 -7.34 -5.57 5.15
CA ARG A 26 -6.50 -4.47 5.60
C ARG A 26 -6.21 -4.55 7.09
N ILE A 27 -5.02 -4.04 7.44
CA ILE A 27 -4.56 -3.95 8.81
C ILE A 27 -4.87 -2.53 9.31
N PRO A 28 -5.78 -2.33 10.29
CA PRO A 28 -6.00 -1.02 10.88
C PRO A 28 -4.74 -0.56 11.63
N VAL A 29 -4.36 0.70 11.47
CA VAL A 29 -3.11 1.25 12.01
C VAL A 29 -3.39 2.33 13.04
N ALA A 30 -4.03 3.42 12.61
CA ALA A 30 -4.32 4.57 13.44
C ALA A 30 -5.55 5.30 12.93
N GLU A 31 -6.23 6.00 13.83
CA GLU A 31 -7.33 6.87 13.46
C GLU A 31 -7.40 8.09 14.38
N ASN A 32 -7.91 9.20 13.85
CA ASN A 32 -8.28 10.38 14.59
C ASN A 32 -9.73 10.78 14.25
N ASP A 33 -10.20 11.94 14.65
CA ASP A 33 -11.58 12.38 14.39
C ASP A 33 -11.93 12.46 12.90
N ARG A 34 -10.94 12.69 12.05
CA ARG A 34 -11.12 12.89 10.61
C ARG A 34 -10.64 11.74 9.75
N LEU A 35 -9.48 11.17 10.03
CA LEU A 35 -8.79 10.23 9.19
C LEU A 35 -8.69 8.85 9.83
N ALA A 36 -8.72 7.79 9.00
CA ALA A 36 -8.40 6.43 9.40
C ALA A 36 -7.37 5.84 8.43
N LEU A 37 -6.24 5.38 8.98
CA LEU A 37 -5.11 4.78 8.25
C LEU A 37 -5.17 3.26 8.37
N SER A 38 -5.01 2.58 7.26
CA SER A 38 -4.89 1.12 7.20
C SER A 38 -3.78 0.69 6.23
N LEU A 39 -3.15 -0.47 6.50
CA LEU A 39 -2.17 -1.09 5.61
C LEU A 39 -2.81 -2.20 4.78
N SER A 40 -2.25 -2.44 3.60
CA SER A 40 -2.47 -3.68 2.87
C SER A 40 -1.80 -4.86 3.60
N VAL A 41 -2.41 -6.05 3.51
CA VAL A 41 -1.90 -7.26 4.21
C VAL A 41 -0.50 -7.66 3.71
N ASP A 42 -0.18 -7.35 2.46
CA ASP A 42 1.14 -7.58 1.87
C ASP A 42 2.19 -6.53 2.26
N LEU A 43 1.81 -5.53 3.05
CA LEU A 43 2.63 -4.37 3.48
C LEU A 43 3.19 -3.53 2.31
N CYS A 44 2.60 -3.64 1.12
CA CYS A 44 3.05 -2.93 -0.08
C CYS A 44 2.31 -1.63 -0.35
N GLY A 45 1.38 -1.26 0.52
CA GLY A 45 0.61 -0.04 0.41
C GLY A 45 -0.18 0.30 1.67
N PHE A 46 -0.75 1.50 1.66
CA PHE A 46 -1.68 1.97 2.70
C PHE A 46 -2.86 2.68 2.08
N GLU A 47 -3.91 2.82 2.85
CA GLU A 47 -5.07 3.65 2.53
C GLU A 47 -5.40 4.58 3.68
N VAL A 48 -5.92 5.74 3.30
CA VAL A 48 -6.41 6.74 4.23
C VAL A 48 -7.87 7.07 3.88
N LEU A 49 -8.77 6.78 4.78
CA LEU A 49 -10.18 7.16 4.68
C LEU A 49 -10.38 8.54 5.35
N ASP A 50 -10.90 9.50 4.61
CA ASP A 50 -11.49 10.71 5.18
C ASP A 50 -12.91 10.37 5.65
N LYS A 51 -13.10 10.31 6.96
CA LYS A 51 -14.37 9.95 7.59
C LYS A 51 -15.47 11.00 7.34
N GLN A 52 -15.11 12.24 7.05
CA GLN A 52 -16.04 13.31 6.81
C GLN A 52 -16.63 13.26 5.39
N THR A 53 -15.80 12.95 4.41
CA THR A 53 -16.21 12.91 2.99
C THR A 53 -16.51 11.49 2.50
N GLY A 54 -16.02 10.46 3.19
CA GLY A 54 -16.07 9.07 2.76
C GLY A 54 -15.09 8.74 1.63
N VAL A 55 -14.20 9.67 1.29
CA VAL A 55 -13.19 9.46 0.25
C VAL A 55 -12.02 8.67 0.81
N THR A 56 -11.57 7.67 0.06
CA THR A 56 -10.37 6.88 0.40
C THR A 56 -9.24 7.21 -0.57
N TRP A 57 -8.08 7.54 -0.01
CA TRP A 57 -6.84 7.71 -0.76
C TRP A 57 -5.99 6.46 -0.62
N SER A 58 -5.57 5.88 -1.74
CA SER A 58 -4.69 4.71 -1.77
C SER A 58 -3.30 5.10 -2.26
N SER A 59 -2.27 4.58 -1.59
CA SER A 59 -0.86 4.76 -1.98
C SER A 59 -0.49 3.92 -3.22
N SER A 60 -1.30 2.92 -3.55
CA SER A 60 -1.11 2.03 -4.69
C SER A 60 -2.42 1.86 -5.45
N MET A 61 -2.31 1.43 -6.71
CA MET A 61 -3.46 1.24 -7.58
C MET A 61 -4.02 -0.17 -7.37
N ASN A 62 -4.96 -0.32 -6.44
CA ASN A 62 -5.54 -1.62 -6.07
C ASN A 62 -6.70 -2.07 -6.98
N ASP A 63 -6.96 -1.36 -8.09
CA ASP A 63 -8.00 -1.76 -9.04
C ASP A 63 -7.48 -2.82 -10.01
N PRO A 64 -7.88 -4.11 -9.87
CA PRO A 64 -7.41 -5.18 -10.73
C PRO A 64 -7.84 -4.99 -12.20
N THR A 65 -8.89 -4.22 -12.48
CA THR A 65 -9.35 -3.95 -13.84
C THR A 65 -8.42 -2.99 -14.55
N PHE A 66 -7.81 -2.07 -13.83
CA PHE A 66 -6.84 -1.13 -14.35
C PHE A 66 -5.41 -1.71 -14.34
N THR A 67 -4.98 -2.28 -13.21
CA THR A 67 -3.63 -2.89 -13.11
C THR A 67 -3.44 -4.03 -14.09
N GLY A 68 -4.51 -4.76 -14.45
CA GLY A 68 -4.49 -5.78 -15.50
C GLY A 68 -4.22 -5.26 -16.92
N LYS A 69 -4.39 -3.95 -17.17
CA LYS A 69 -4.04 -3.31 -18.44
C LYS A 69 -2.57 -2.88 -18.48
N LEU A 70 -1.92 -2.79 -17.35
CA LEU A 70 -0.49 -2.50 -17.24
C LEU A 70 0.31 -3.77 -17.40
N ALA A 71 1.52 -3.67 -17.93
CA ALA A 71 2.42 -4.82 -18.12
C ALA A 71 3.81 -4.55 -17.53
N GLY A 72 4.48 -5.63 -17.11
CA GLY A 72 5.86 -5.62 -16.67
C GLY A 72 6.11 -4.67 -15.50
N LEU A 73 7.09 -3.78 -15.65
CA LEU A 73 7.53 -2.86 -14.62
C LEU A 73 6.44 -1.89 -14.15
N ASN A 74 5.60 -1.40 -15.08
CA ASN A 74 4.54 -0.44 -14.75
C ASN A 74 3.45 -1.07 -13.87
N GLN A 75 3.09 -2.33 -14.12
CA GLN A 75 2.15 -3.06 -13.29
C GLN A 75 2.69 -3.24 -11.87
N LYS A 76 3.96 -3.58 -11.75
CA LYS A 76 4.62 -3.72 -10.45
C LYS A 76 4.65 -2.38 -9.70
N LYS A 77 5.03 -1.30 -10.36
CA LYS A 77 5.03 0.05 -9.77
C LYS A 77 3.65 0.48 -9.30
N ALA A 78 2.60 0.14 -10.04
CA ALA A 78 1.23 0.50 -9.68
C ALA A 78 0.77 -0.14 -8.36
N ASN A 79 1.32 -1.30 -8.03
CA ASN A 79 0.99 -2.05 -6.82
C ASN A 79 2.02 -1.84 -5.69
N SER A 80 2.92 -0.88 -5.82
CA SER A 80 4.02 -0.67 -4.87
C SER A 80 3.94 0.67 -4.20
N LEU A 81 4.25 0.69 -2.90
CA LEU A 81 4.39 1.92 -2.11
C LEU A 81 5.56 2.76 -2.60
N LEU A 82 6.66 2.12 -2.94
CA LEU A 82 7.85 2.81 -3.43
C LEU A 82 8.65 1.95 -4.40
N THR A 83 9.53 2.61 -5.14
CA THR A 83 10.49 1.97 -6.03
C THR A 83 11.89 2.51 -5.70
N VAL A 84 12.84 1.61 -5.46
CA VAL A 84 14.24 2.01 -5.23
C VAL A 84 15.06 1.72 -6.48
N ASN A 85 15.64 2.75 -7.05
CA ASN A 85 16.57 2.63 -8.16
C ASN A 85 18.01 2.57 -7.63
N VAL A 86 18.76 1.55 -8.02
CA VAL A 86 20.11 1.32 -7.53
C VAL A 86 21.10 1.18 -8.67
N THR A 87 22.37 1.51 -8.41
CA THR A 87 23.49 1.25 -9.31
C THR A 87 24.45 0.26 -8.68
N ASN A 88 24.99 -0.66 -9.49
CA ASN A 88 26.00 -1.61 -9.03
C ASN A 88 27.39 -0.98 -9.10
N LEU A 89 28.04 -0.83 -7.95
CA LEU A 89 29.34 -0.18 -7.83
C LEU A 89 30.49 -1.01 -8.43
N VAL A 90 30.36 -2.33 -8.52
CA VAL A 90 31.40 -3.23 -9.06
C VAL A 90 31.40 -3.24 -10.58
N LYS A 91 30.22 -3.11 -11.22
CA LYS A 91 30.09 -3.12 -12.69
C LYS A 91 30.42 -1.80 -13.35
N GLY A 92 30.77 -0.78 -12.58
CA GLY A 92 31.12 0.55 -13.05
C GLY A 92 29.91 1.49 -13.19
N ALA A 93 30.19 2.81 -13.07
CA ALA A 93 29.19 3.86 -13.19
C ALA A 93 28.53 3.82 -14.58
N GLY A 94 27.24 3.51 -14.62
CA GLY A 94 26.46 3.45 -15.86
C GLY A 94 25.51 2.26 -15.98
N SER A 95 25.70 1.20 -15.19
CA SER A 95 24.70 0.13 -15.12
C SER A 95 23.68 0.44 -14.04
N ILE A 96 22.69 1.28 -14.35
CA ILE A 96 21.51 1.43 -13.48
C ILE A 96 20.79 0.11 -13.50
N THR A 97 20.80 -0.58 -12.38
CA THR A 97 19.97 -1.77 -12.19
C THR A 97 18.58 -1.31 -11.83
N ASN A 98 17.64 -1.70 -12.66
CA ASN A 98 16.26 -1.25 -12.57
C ASN A 98 15.60 -1.55 -11.22
N ALA A 99 14.75 -0.65 -10.88
CA ALA A 99 13.74 -0.62 -9.85
C ALA A 99 13.50 -1.93 -9.11
N VAL A 100 13.83 -1.94 -7.87
CA VAL A 100 13.37 -2.96 -6.95
C VAL A 100 11.99 -2.54 -6.45
N LEU A 101 11.06 -3.43 -6.54
CA LEU A 101 9.66 -3.20 -6.23
C LEU A 101 9.29 -3.96 -4.98
N LEU A 102 8.53 -3.31 -4.12
CA LEU A 102 8.16 -3.86 -2.83
C LEU A 102 7.13 -5.00 -2.89
N ASN A 103 6.48 -5.22 -4.01
CA ASN A 103 5.48 -6.27 -4.15
C ASN A 103 6.03 -7.63 -4.60
N GLU A 104 7.33 -7.83 -4.60
CA GLU A 104 7.92 -9.14 -4.91
C GLU A 104 8.06 -9.98 -3.65
N SER A 105 7.66 -11.24 -3.72
CA SER A 105 7.56 -12.21 -2.63
C SER A 105 8.89 -12.57 -1.91
N GLN A 106 9.96 -11.85 -2.18
CA GLN A 106 11.29 -12.05 -1.60
C GLN A 106 11.70 -10.95 -0.62
N LEU A 107 10.78 -10.08 -0.26
CA LEU A 107 11.07 -8.98 0.64
C LEU A 107 10.84 -9.37 2.08
N GLY A 108 11.84 -9.12 2.90
CA GLY A 108 11.64 -9.05 4.34
C GLY A 108 10.86 -7.77 4.62
N ALA A 109 9.54 -7.85 4.72
CA ALA A 109 8.71 -6.72 5.14
C ALA A 109 8.18 -7.01 6.55
N SER A 110 8.28 -6.03 7.43
CA SER A 110 7.66 -6.04 8.75
C SER A 110 7.19 -4.63 9.11
N TYR A 111 6.47 -4.50 10.21
CA TYR A 111 6.02 -3.20 10.67
C TYR A 111 5.94 -3.12 12.19
N ASP A 112 6.12 -1.91 12.70
CA ASP A 112 5.88 -1.55 14.08
C ASP A 112 4.79 -0.48 14.16
N LEU A 113 3.75 -0.73 14.97
CA LEU A 113 2.74 0.28 15.26
C LEU A 113 3.32 1.32 16.22
N VAL A 114 3.09 2.60 15.90
CA VAL A 114 3.43 3.74 16.75
C VAL A 114 2.17 4.52 17.08
N GLU A 115 2.26 5.50 17.99
CA GLU A 115 1.09 6.20 18.54
C GLU A 115 0.11 6.72 17.47
N ASN A 116 0.63 7.31 16.40
CA ASN A 116 -0.20 7.92 15.35
C ASN A 116 -0.01 7.27 13.97
N GLY A 117 0.51 6.05 13.90
CA GLY A 117 0.78 5.45 12.59
C GLY A 117 1.61 4.18 12.65
N VAL A 118 2.49 4.04 11.67
CA VAL A 118 3.28 2.84 11.46
C VAL A 118 4.66 3.16 10.91
N ILE A 119 5.63 2.35 11.32
CA ILE A 119 6.94 2.27 10.68
C ILE A 119 7.00 0.94 9.93
N LEU A 120 7.16 1.02 8.62
CA LEU A 120 7.35 -0.13 7.75
C LEU A 120 8.84 -0.37 7.56
N HIS A 121 9.30 -1.60 7.79
CA HIS A 121 10.69 -2.01 7.62
C HIS A 121 10.81 -2.86 6.38
N TYR A 122 11.65 -2.46 5.45
CA TYR A 122 11.86 -3.17 4.20
C TYR A 122 13.32 -3.60 4.05
N ASP A 123 13.52 -4.87 3.77
CA ASP A 123 14.83 -5.42 3.37
C ASP A 123 14.78 -5.89 1.92
N LEU A 124 15.42 -5.13 1.04
CA LEU A 124 15.54 -5.41 -0.39
C LEU A 124 16.79 -6.28 -0.63
N ALA A 125 16.76 -7.52 -0.14
CA ALA A 125 17.91 -8.41 -0.11
C ALA A 125 18.59 -8.61 -1.48
N THR A 126 17.83 -8.54 -2.58
CA THR A 126 18.38 -8.69 -3.95
C THR A 126 19.29 -7.54 -4.36
N THR A 127 19.17 -6.38 -3.73
CA THR A 127 19.97 -5.18 -3.98
C THR A 127 20.79 -4.74 -2.78
N GLY A 128 20.67 -5.44 -1.64
CA GLY A 128 21.40 -5.09 -0.45
C GLY A 128 21.05 -3.71 0.11
N VAL A 129 19.78 -3.33 0.02
CA VAL A 129 19.24 -2.08 0.57
C VAL A 129 18.17 -2.41 1.60
N ALA A 130 18.33 -1.88 2.80
CA ALA A 130 17.28 -1.87 3.81
C ALA A 130 16.90 -0.43 4.13
N LEU A 131 15.60 -0.17 4.35
CA LEU A 131 15.09 1.16 4.68
C LEU A 131 13.78 1.07 5.45
N ASP A 132 13.50 2.13 6.23
CA ASP A 132 12.22 2.30 6.90
C ASP A 132 11.37 3.35 6.19
N VAL A 133 10.06 3.12 6.17
CA VAL A 133 9.06 4.10 5.73
C VAL A 133 8.14 4.41 6.90
N GLU A 134 8.07 5.65 7.30
CA GLU A 134 7.13 6.11 8.31
C GLU A 134 5.87 6.66 7.64
N VAL A 135 4.70 6.18 8.10
CA VAL A 135 3.38 6.67 7.68
C VAL A 135 2.63 7.07 8.94
N LEU A 136 2.48 8.38 9.14
CA LEU A 136 1.94 8.95 10.37
C LEU A 136 0.71 9.81 10.07
N LEU A 137 -0.33 9.66 10.87
CA LEU A 137 -1.48 10.57 10.86
C LEU A 137 -1.13 11.84 11.63
N GLU A 138 -1.37 12.97 11.01
CA GLU A 138 -1.48 14.27 11.64
C GLU A 138 -2.97 14.66 11.71
N ASP A 139 -3.31 15.85 12.21
CA ASP A 139 -4.71 16.24 12.43
C ASP A 139 -5.58 16.10 11.16
N GLU A 140 -5.10 16.63 10.03
CA GLU A 140 -5.84 16.64 8.75
C GLU A 140 -4.99 16.13 7.58
N SER A 141 -3.83 15.56 7.85
CA SER A 141 -2.88 15.12 6.83
C SER A 141 -2.20 13.80 7.19
N VAL A 142 -1.50 13.23 6.22
CA VAL A 142 -0.67 12.04 6.40
C VAL A 142 0.76 12.41 6.03
N LEU A 143 1.66 12.23 6.97
CA LEU A 143 3.09 12.35 6.72
C LEU A 143 3.64 11.00 6.26
N VAL A 144 4.27 10.98 5.09
CA VAL A 144 5.00 9.79 4.58
C VAL A 144 6.45 10.19 4.35
N ARG A 145 7.38 9.49 4.99
CA ARG A 145 8.80 9.79 4.84
C ARG A 145 9.69 8.55 4.93
N VAL A 146 10.87 8.65 4.32
CA VAL A 146 11.99 7.72 4.48
C VAL A 146 13.08 8.45 5.26
N PRO A 147 13.26 8.17 6.55
CA PRO A 147 14.33 8.79 7.33
C PRO A 147 15.69 8.39 6.77
N TYR A 148 16.53 9.37 6.44
CA TYR A 148 17.84 9.11 5.84
C TYR A 148 18.72 8.20 6.71
N GLU A 149 18.70 8.38 8.02
CA GLU A 149 19.44 7.61 9.02
C GLU A 149 18.97 6.14 9.15
N ARG A 150 17.83 5.83 8.54
CA ARG A 150 17.26 4.47 8.49
C ARG A 150 17.50 3.77 7.15
N ILE A 151 18.27 4.39 6.26
CA ILE A 151 18.68 3.77 4.99
C ILE A 151 20.02 3.09 5.21
N ASN A 152 20.08 1.80 4.90
CA ASN A 152 21.28 0.99 4.96
C ASN A 152 21.54 0.31 3.61
N CYS A 153 22.70 0.57 3.03
CA CYS A 153 23.19 -0.13 1.84
C CYS A 153 24.30 -1.09 2.28
N TYR A 154 24.04 -2.39 2.27
CA TYR A 154 24.96 -3.41 2.82
C TYR A 154 25.57 -4.33 1.75
N ALA A 155 25.36 -4.05 0.46
CA ALA A 155 25.98 -4.75 -0.66
C ALA A 155 26.63 -3.76 -1.63
N ASP A 156 27.16 -4.27 -2.75
CA ASP A 156 27.87 -3.48 -3.77
C ASP A 156 26.93 -2.61 -4.64
N PHE A 157 25.88 -2.05 -4.02
CA PHE A 157 24.91 -1.17 -4.65
C PHE A 157 24.83 0.16 -3.94
N SER A 158 24.47 1.20 -4.69
CA SER A 158 24.16 2.52 -4.16
C SER A 158 22.80 2.96 -4.67
N ILE A 159 22.04 3.65 -3.82
CA ILE A 159 20.74 4.21 -4.21
C ILE A 159 20.98 5.40 -5.15
N VAL A 160 20.27 5.39 -6.27
CA VAL A 160 20.23 6.50 -7.23
C VAL A 160 19.02 7.39 -6.95
N SER A 161 17.85 6.77 -6.74
CA SER A 161 16.62 7.47 -6.38
C SER A 161 15.66 6.54 -5.64
N ILE A 162 14.74 7.15 -4.90
CA ILE A 162 13.57 6.49 -4.31
C ILE A 162 12.35 7.22 -4.86
N ASP A 163 11.53 6.50 -5.63
CA ASP A 163 10.27 7.02 -6.14
C ASP A 163 9.16 6.62 -5.16
N MET A 164 8.66 7.58 -4.40
CA MET A 164 7.61 7.36 -3.40
C MET A 164 6.23 7.43 -4.04
N MET A 165 5.37 6.47 -3.72
CA MET A 165 3.95 6.45 -4.09
C MET A 165 3.68 6.91 -5.54
N PRO A 166 4.28 6.27 -6.55
CA PRO A 166 4.22 6.77 -7.93
C PRO A 166 2.80 6.82 -8.51
N TYR A 167 1.86 6.13 -7.87
CA TYR A 167 0.45 6.06 -8.27
C TYR A 167 -0.52 6.50 -7.16
N LEU A 168 -0.06 7.37 -6.24
CA LEU A 168 -0.91 7.91 -5.18
C LEU A 168 -2.18 8.51 -5.77
N CYS A 169 -3.34 8.06 -5.28
CA CYS A 169 -4.66 8.50 -5.72
C CYS A 169 -4.92 8.35 -7.22
N ALA A 170 -4.18 7.49 -7.92
CA ALA A 170 -4.48 7.21 -9.31
C ALA A 170 -5.83 6.50 -9.42
N GLY A 171 -6.75 7.11 -10.16
CA GLY A 171 -8.10 6.58 -10.37
C GLY A 171 -8.17 5.66 -11.58
N SER A 172 -9.31 4.97 -11.71
CA SER A 172 -9.68 4.23 -12.91
C SER A 172 -10.07 5.17 -14.05
N ASP A 173 -10.24 4.64 -15.27
CA ASP A 173 -10.62 5.38 -16.52
C ASP A 173 -11.86 6.29 -16.38
N ASN A 174 -12.67 6.09 -15.34
CA ASN A 174 -13.91 6.85 -15.10
C ASN A 174 -13.82 7.81 -13.91
N ALA A 175 -12.64 8.01 -13.34
CA ALA A 175 -12.45 8.93 -12.23
C ALA A 175 -12.09 10.32 -12.77
N ASP A 176 -12.92 11.32 -12.45
CA ASP A 176 -12.57 12.72 -12.66
C ASP A 176 -11.51 13.13 -11.64
N GLY A 177 -10.38 13.65 -12.11
CA GLY A 177 -9.28 14.05 -11.26
C GLY A 177 -8.64 15.36 -11.73
N PHE A 178 -8.05 16.08 -10.78
CA PHE A 178 -7.23 17.27 -11.04
C PHE A 178 -5.79 17.00 -10.66
N LEU A 179 -4.86 17.27 -11.57
CA LEU A 179 -3.43 17.24 -11.29
C LEU A 179 -2.97 18.66 -10.94
N PHE A 180 -2.42 18.85 -9.75
CA PHE A 180 -1.76 20.10 -9.38
C PHE A 180 -0.24 19.88 -9.49
N TYR A 181 0.44 20.81 -10.17
CA TYR A 181 1.91 20.84 -10.30
C TYR A 181 2.49 21.88 -9.35
#